data_e16e45a6f675082409d8d96a7210c1fb
#
_entry.id   e16e45a6f675082409d8d96a7210c1fb
#
_cell.length_a   1.000
_cell.length_b   1.000
_cell.length_c   1.000
_cell.angle_alpha   90.00
_cell.angle_beta   90.00
_cell.angle_gamma   90.00
#
_symmetry.space_group_name_H-M   'P 1'
#
loop_
_entity.id
_entity.type
_entity.pdbx_description
1 polymer ?
#
loop_
_entity_poly.entity_id
_entity_poly.type
_entity_poly.pdbx_seq_one_letter_code
_entity_poly.pdbx_strand_id
1 'polypeptide(L)'
;MVVGRLHEQFPLSSTLSLLNLEFKKGLKTTVSWKPSNSPSKLPAWVPLRLRTVIRWCFKWGLVGLSVLVAFALFYFYLALKFDLSDVAQMPERSVILDRHGVEFAAIHGERRRLITREEIPDAMIYALLAREDLRFPDHHGIDVRGLARATVRNIKDMSFTQGASTLTMQLTRNTYEMRAKSLHRKLLEMAVTLRIESRYSKDEILTHYLNRIYFGAGCHGVEEASQTYFGRSVTELSTGECALLVGIIRGPHLFSPFRNLEGAEIQRDEVLKRMVICEFVSEEEKIKAMAEPIHLVTVKERKKNSSHMRETIRNQLQIILEQQDIRAGGLRIFTTVDTAMQKSLQSKISRPFPAVEQKNLSELQAAIVSLDPETGGILALCGNRNYASSQYNLAFNARRDLGPAFMPFLTAAALERNKIVIDGKPVQTGRQLGITETIRLSKRLGFSGPFSETDDLYRGTIAASPIELARAAATLRAGGKQPETYIIVKITDVAGRLLYQRKPSIKQAIREEAADEAHFELLFLLYFYIELMLLKYNHSFYP
;
A
#
# COMPACT_ATOMS: atom_id res chain seq x y z
N MET A 1 18.11 -8.04 48.25
CA MET A 1 19.11 -8.96 48.77
C MET A 1 19.74 -9.68 47.64
N VAL A 2 20.88 -9.45 47.46
CA VAL A 2 22.26 -9.77 47.14
C VAL A 2 22.47 -9.62 45.64
N VAL A 3 23.01 -8.57 45.13
CA VAL A 3 24.34 -7.94 45.02
C VAL A 3 25.48 -8.99 44.82
N GLY A 4 26.11 -8.90 43.67
CA GLY A 4 27.36 -9.58 43.38
C GLY A 4 27.98 -9.08 42.08
N ARG A 5 28.85 -8.06 42.20
CA ARG A 5 29.78 -7.58 41.17
C ARG A 5 30.76 -8.67 40.76
N LEU A 6 31.23 -8.66 39.52
CA LEU A 6 32.63 -8.94 39.18
C LEU A 6 33.00 -8.12 37.91
N HIS A 7 33.69 -7.02 38.18
CA HIS A 7 34.61 -6.32 37.30
C HIS A 7 35.97 -6.92 37.51
N GLU A 8 36.69 -7.30 36.46
CA GLU A 8 38.15 -7.34 36.33
C GLU A 8 38.47 -7.66 34.87
N GLN A 9 38.87 -6.66 34.09
CA GLN A 9 40.26 -6.26 33.83
C GLN A 9 41.04 -7.30 33.01
N PHE A 10 41.15 -7.02 31.69
CA PHE A 10 42.35 -7.38 30.92
C PHE A 10 42.77 -6.15 30.08
N PRO A 11 44.04 -5.68 30.25
CA PRO A 11 44.54 -4.52 29.55
C PRO A 11 45.08 -4.90 28.16
N LEU A 12 44.57 -4.21 27.14
CA LEU A 12 44.95 -4.26 25.71
C LEU A 12 46.36 -3.70 25.41
N SER A 13 47.30 -3.73 26.34
CA SER A 13 48.64 -3.11 26.13
C SER A 13 49.80 -4.10 26.05
N SER A 14 49.58 -5.42 26.24
CA SER A 14 50.67 -6.39 26.27
C SER A 14 50.85 -7.28 25.04
N THR A 15 49.91 -7.25 24.12
CA THR A 15 49.97 -8.07 22.88
C THR A 15 50.63 -7.35 21.68
N LEU A 16 50.77 -6.05 21.73
CA LEU A 16 51.45 -5.29 20.68
C LEU A 16 52.99 -5.20 20.86
N SER A 17 53.49 -5.52 22.03
CA SER A 17 54.96 -5.49 22.30
C SER A 17 55.67 -6.80 21.94
N LEU A 18 54.98 -7.93 21.88
CA LEU A 18 55.57 -9.23 21.52
C LEU A 18 55.67 -9.45 20.01
N LEU A 19 54.78 -8.87 19.22
CA LEU A 19 54.85 -8.91 17.75
C LEU A 19 55.94 -8.03 17.14
N ASN A 20 56.42 -7.00 17.86
CA ASN A 20 57.50 -6.13 17.39
C ASN A 20 58.91 -6.61 17.70
N LEU A 21 59.06 -7.64 18.54
CA LEU A 21 60.39 -8.18 18.92
C LEU A 21 60.80 -9.40 18.10
N GLU A 22 59.90 -10.14 17.50
CA GLU A 22 60.27 -11.23 16.60
C GLU A 22 60.56 -10.76 15.16
N PHE A 23 60.03 -9.58 14.72
CA PHE A 23 60.33 -9.03 13.41
C PHE A 23 61.72 -8.38 13.27
N LYS A 24 62.44 -8.17 14.40
CA LYS A 24 63.78 -7.56 14.40
C LYS A 24 64.96 -8.53 14.46
N LYS A 25 64.73 -9.84 14.62
CA LYS A 25 65.81 -10.85 14.73
C LYS A 25 66.00 -11.75 13.51
N GLY A 26 65.17 -11.59 12.45
CA GLY A 26 65.14 -12.50 11.28
C GLY A 26 65.69 -11.96 9.97
N LEU A 27 66.26 -10.75 9.91
CA LEU A 27 66.70 -10.18 8.65
C LEU A 27 68.12 -9.63 8.72
N LYS A 28 69.09 -10.55 8.85
CA LYS A 28 70.49 -10.32 8.44
C LYS A 28 70.94 -11.45 7.53
N THR A 29 70.25 -11.69 6.46
CA THR A 29 70.80 -12.25 5.22
C THR A 29 70.47 -11.24 4.13
N THR A 30 71.47 -10.51 3.73
CA THR A 30 71.45 -9.66 2.57
C THR A 30 71.34 -10.60 1.34
N VAL A 31 70.09 -11.01 1.03
CA VAL A 31 69.78 -11.48 -0.33
C VAL A 31 69.75 -10.22 -1.18
N SER A 32 70.85 -10.00 -1.90
CA SER A 32 70.95 -9.05 -2.97
C SER A 32 69.93 -9.44 -4.03
N TRP A 33 68.68 -8.89 -3.90
CA TRP A 33 67.71 -8.99 -4.96
C TRP A 33 68.10 -8.06 -6.09
N LYS A 34 68.93 -8.57 -7.01
CA LYS A 34 69.06 -7.93 -8.32
C LYS A 34 67.72 -8.11 -9.00
N PRO A 35 66.95 -7.02 -9.31
CA PRO A 35 65.80 -7.18 -10.15
C PRO A 35 66.27 -7.78 -11.48
N SER A 36 65.92 -9.04 -11.77
CA SER A 36 66.13 -9.58 -13.10
C SER A 36 65.25 -8.79 -14.05
N ASN A 37 65.81 -7.79 -14.65
CA ASN A 37 65.22 -7.10 -15.76
C ASN A 37 65.13 -8.11 -16.94
N SER A 38 64.01 -8.84 -16.99
CA SER A 38 63.44 -9.20 -18.30
C SER A 38 62.08 -9.83 -18.10
N PRO A 39 61.01 -9.30 -18.70
CA PRO A 39 59.81 -10.09 -18.93
C PRO A 39 60.24 -11.35 -19.68
N SER A 40 59.78 -12.51 -19.25
CA SER A 40 60.06 -13.84 -19.81
C SER A 40 60.28 -13.77 -21.33
N LYS A 41 61.55 -13.92 -21.74
CA LYS A 41 61.87 -13.91 -23.14
C LYS A 41 61.17 -15.13 -23.75
N LEU A 42 60.19 -14.89 -24.61
CA LEU A 42 59.55 -15.96 -25.41
C LEU A 42 60.67 -16.79 -26.06
N PRO A 43 60.54 -18.13 -26.11
CA PRO A 43 61.54 -19.01 -26.62
C PRO A 43 62.06 -18.55 -27.99
N ALA A 44 63.36 -18.77 -28.27
CA ALA A 44 64.02 -18.24 -29.46
C ALA A 44 63.43 -18.71 -30.79
N TRP A 45 62.67 -19.82 -30.79
CA TRP A 45 62.01 -20.39 -31.97
C TRP A 45 60.72 -19.65 -32.39
N VAL A 46 60.20 -18.69 -31.57
CA VAL A 46 59.02 -17.90 -31.95
C VAL A 46 59.42 -16.80 -32.92
N PRO A 47 58.80 -16.72 -34.14
CA PRO A 47 59.13 -15.70 -35.15
C PRO A 47 58.98 -14.29 -34.61
N LEU A 48 59.88 -13.38 -35.03
CA LEU A 48 59.92 -11.99 -34.52
C LEU A 48 58.57 -11.25 -34.63
N ARG A 49 57.87 -11.48 -35.76
CA ARG A 49 56.53 -10.93 -36.01
C ARG A 49 55.49 -11.44 -34.97
N LEU A 50 55.58 -12.70 -34.58
CA LEU A 50 54.67 -13.27 -33.60
C LEU A 50 54.94 -12.77 -32.19
N ARG A 51 56.20 -12.50 -31.83
CA ARG A 51 56.57 -11.86 -30.54
C ARG A 51 56.03 -10.44 -30.42
N THR A 52 56.02 -9.66 -31.49
CA THR A 52 55.44 -8.32 -31.51
C THR A 52 53.92 -8.36 -31.35
N VAL A 53 53.23 -9.27 -32.02
CA VAL A 53 51.77 -9.47 -31.88
C VAL A 53 51.42 -9.90 -30.47
N ILE A 54 52.12 -10.88 -29.88
CA ILE A 54 51.88 -11.34 -28.51
C ILE A 54 52.08 -10.20 -27.48
N ARG A 55 53.17 -9.40 -27.62
CA ARG A 55 53.41 -8.22 -26.72
C ARG A 55 52.32 -7.17 -26.92
N TRP A 56 51.87 -6.92 -28.13
CA TRP A 56 50.79 -6.01 -28.44
C TRP A 56 49.46 -6.47 -27.83
N CYS A 57 49.09 -7.74 -28.02
CA CYS A 57 47.90 -8.35 -27.40
C CYS A 57 47.97 -8.31 -25.86
N PHE A 58 49.12 -8.62 -25.27
CA PHE A 58 49.32 -8.57 -23.83
C PHE A 58 49.18 -7.13 -23.30
N LYS A 59 49.78 -6.13 -23.95
CA LYS A 59 49.67 -4.71 -23.57
C LYS A 59 48.24 -4.23 -23.65
N TRP A 60 47.52 -4.50 -24.72
CA TRP A 60 46.11 -4.13 -24.88
C TRP A 60 45.19 -4.91 -23.97
N GLY A 61 45.51 -6.18 -23.70
CA GLY A 61 44.82 -7.00 -22.70
C GLY A 61 44.93 -6.40 -21.29
N LEU A 62 46.12 -5.90 -20.92
CA LEU A 62 46.38 -5.25 -19.65
C LEU A 62 45.64 -3.89 -19.54
N VAL A 63 45.62 -3.10 -20.63
CA VAL A 63 44.83 -1.87 -20.71
C VAL A 63 43.32 -2.18 -20.56
N GLY A 64 42.83 -3.20 -21.31
CA GLY A 64 41.43 -3.61 -21.20
C GLY A 64 41.04 -4.06 -19.79
N LEU A 65 41.93 -4.84 -19.14
CA LEU A 65 41.73 -5.27 -17.75
C LEU A 65 41.70 -4.07 -16.79
N SER A 66 42.62 -3.10 -16.97
CA SER A 66 42.67 -1.90 -16.14
C SER A 66 41.41 -1.04 -16.26
N VAL A 67 40.88 -0.90 -17.49
CA VAL A 67 39.61 -0.21 -17.76
C VAL A 67 38.44 -0.96 -17.09
N LEU A 68 38.41 -2.27 -17.16
CA LEU A 68 37.38 -3.11 -16.57
C LEU A 68 37.40 -3.02 -15.03
N VAL A 69 38.60 -3.03 -14.43
CA VAL A 69 38.77 -2.84 -12.97
C VAL A 69 38.33 -1.43 -12.55
N ALA A 70 38.73 -0.39 -13.27
CA ALA A 70 38.30 0.97 -12.98
C ALA A 70 36.78 1.12 -13.08
N PHE A 71 36.16 0.49 -14.06
CA PHE A 71 34.72 0.46 -14.22
C PHE A 71 34.02 -0.28 -13.06
N ALA A 72 34.54 -1.42 -12.63
CA ALA A 72 34.02 -2.15 -11.47
C ALA A 72 34.13 -1.33 -10.18
N LEU A 73 35.29 -0.67 -9.95
CA LEU A 73 35.50 0.23 -8.80
C LEU A 73 34.56 1.43 -8.82
N PHE A 74 34.27 1.99 -9.98
CA PHE A 74 33.31 3.08 -10.12
C PHE A 74 31.90 2.64 -9.66
N TYR A 75 31.40 1.47 -10.11
CA TYR A 75 30.09 0.96 -9.67
C TYR A 75 30.10 0.57 -8.20
N PHE A 76 31.21 0.04 -7.71
CA PHE A 76 31.35 -0.25 -6.26
C PHE A 76 31.28 1.04 -5.44
N TYR A 77 31.96 2.10 -5.88
CA TYR A 77 31.85 3.42 -5.23
C TYR A 77 30.42 3.96 -5.23
N LEU A 78 29.71 3.86 -6.34
CA LEU A 78 28.30 4.24 -6.38
C LEU A 78 27.45 3.39 -5.43
N ALA A 79 27.73 2.11 -5.31
CA ALA A 79 27.02 1.21 -4.41
C ALA A 79 27.25 1.58 -2.93
N LEU A 80 28.37 2.22 -2.55
CA LEU A 80 28.62 2.66 -1.17
C LEU A 80 27.62 3.72 -0.67
N LYS A 81 26.91 4.40 -1.58
CA LYS A 81 25.89 5.39 -1.24
C LYS A 81 24.60 4.76 -0.70
N PHE A 82 24.41 3.47 -0.84
CA PHE A 82 23.24 2.73 -0.37
C PHE A 82 23.48 2.24 1.05
N ASP A 83 22.55 2.57 1.96
CA ASP A 83 22.60 2.05 3.33
C ASP A 83 22.10 0.60 3.34
N LEU A 84 22.95 -0.32 3.78
CA LEU A 84 22.57 -1.74 3.86
C LEU A 84 21.58 -2.04 4.99
N SER A 85 21.44 -1.15 5.98
CA SER A 85 20.44 -1.31 7.03
C SER A 85 19.00 -1.29 6.49
N ASP A 86 18.77 -0.63 5.33
CA ASP A 86 17.46 -0.60 4.67
C ASP A 86 16.97 -2.00 4.25
N VAL A 87 17.88 -2.97 4.11
CA VAL A 87 17.50 -4.37 3.81
C VAL A 87 16.75 -4.99 4.98
N ALA A 88 17.21 -4.75 6.20
CA ALA A 88 16.56 -5.24 7.42
C ALA A 88 15.36 -4.38 7.83
N GLN A 89 15.38 -3.08 7.47
CA GLN A 89 14.26 -2.17 7.73
C GLN A 89 13.14 -2.41 6.70
N MET A 90 12.07 -3.02 7.15
CA MET A 90 10.87 -3.16 6.32
C MET A 90 10.08 -1.87 6.32
N PRO A 91 9.49 -1.45 5.18
CA PRO A 91 8.56 -0.34 5.19
C PRO A 91 7.48 -0.63 6.23
N GLU A 92 7.30 0.29 7.18
CA GLU A 92 6.23 0.17 8.17
C GLU A 92 4.87 0.15 7.46
N ARG A 93 3.86 -0.43 8.11
CA ARG A 93 2.49 -0.40 7.57
C ARG A 93 1.96 1.03 7.54
N SER A 94 1.21 1.35 6.50
CA SER A 94 0.52 2.65 6.42
C SER A 94 -0.71 2.63 7.32
N VAL A 95 -0.75 3.55 8.28
CA VAL A 95 -1.83 3.64 9.27
C VAL A 95 -2.71 4.86 9.03
N ILE A 96 -4.01 4.67 9.22
CA ILE A 96 -5.01 5.74 9.25
C ILE A 96 -5.24 6.10 10.71
N LEU A 97 -4.97 7.33 11.05
CA LEU A 97 -5.17 7.89 12.38
C LEU A 97 -6.46 8.70 12.40
N ASP A 98 -7.23 8.57 13.45
CA ASP A 98 -8.45 9.34 13.68
C ASP A 98 -8.13 10.79 14.11
N ARG A 99 -9.15 11.60 14.39
CA ARG A 99 -9.00 13.01 14.81
C ARG A 99 -8.20 13.19 16.10
N HIS A 100 -8.09 12.13 16.91
CA HIS A 100 -7.35 12.12 18.18
C HIS A 100 -5.95 11.52 18.05
N GLY A 101 -5.54 11.12 16.83
CA GLY A 101 -4.26 10.47 16.56
C GLY A 101 -4.21 8.99 16.94
N VAL A 102 -5.37 8.38 17.24
CA VAL A 102 -5.49 6.96 17.53
C VAL A 102 -5.64 6.18 16.22
N GLU A 103 -5.04 5.00 16.13
CA GLU A 103 -5.18 4.17 14.95
C GLU A 103 -6.63 3.73 14.74
N PHE A 104 -7.19 4.16 13.61
CA PHE A 104 -8.53 3.79 13.15
C PHE A 104 -8.51 2.56 12.25
N ALA A 105 -7.54 2.48 11.34
CA ALA A 105 -7.39 1.39 10.38
C ALA A 105 -5.99 1.42 9.74
N ALA A 106 -5.66 0.40 8.94
CA ALA A 106 -4.50 0.41 8.05
C ALA A 106 -4.95 0.37 6.58
N ILE A 107 -4.15 0.94 5.66
CA ILE A 107 -4.45 0.93 4.22
C ILE A 107 -3.93 -0.35 3.58
N HIS A 108 -2.69 -0.67 3.87
CA HIS A 108 -2.00 -1.89 3.47
C HIS A 108 -1.27 -2.45 4.68
N GLY A 109 -1.08 -3.75 4.73
CA GLY A 109 -0.34 -4.37 5.81
C GLY A 109 -1.08 -4.47 7.14
N GLU A 110 -2.41 -4.50 7.14
CA GLU A 110 -3.22 -4.71 8.36
C GLU A 110 -2.80 -5.98 9.12
N ARG A 111 -2.32 -6.97 8.35
CA ARG A 111 -1.86 -8.28 8.83
C ARG A 111 -0.36 -8.45 8.66
N ARG A 112 0.37 -7.36 8.37
CA ARG A 112 1.80 -7.41 8.14
C ARG A 112 2.52 -7.70 9.44
N ARG A 113 2.91 -8.94 9.60
CA ARG A 113 3.83 -9.43 10.62
C ARG A 113 5.11 -9.85 9.92
N LEU A 114 6.24 -9.39 10.42
CA LEU A 114 7.53 -9.91 9.98
C LEU A 114 7.71 -11.29 10.60
N ILE A 115 8.07 -12.24 9.76
CA ILE A 115 8.37 -13.60 10.19
C ILE A 115 9.88 -13.78 10.34
N THR A 116 10.26 -14.63 11.27
CA THR A 116 11.64 -15.08 11.43
C THR A 116 11.95 -16.26 10.50
N ARG A 117 13.22 -16.67 10.43
CA ARG A 117 13.62 -17.82 9.60
C ARG A 117 12.94 -19.12 10.04
N GLU A 118 12.79 -19.29 11.35
CA GLU A 118 12.20 -20.49 11.97
C GLU A 118 10.70 -20.62 11.67
N GLU A 119 10.04 -19.52 11.35
CA GLU A 119 8.62 -19.51 11.00
C GLU A 119 8.37 -19.78 9.51
N ILE A 120 9.42 -19.81 8.68
CA ILE A 120 9.29 -20.09 7.25
C ILE A 120 9.32 -21.62 7.04
N PRO A 121 8.23 -22.23 6.52
CA PRO A 121 8.23 -23.65 6.20
C PRO A 121 9.33 -24.00 5.19
N ASP A 122 9.98 -25.16 5.34
CA ASP A 122 10.99 -25.61 4.38
C ASP A 122 10.41 -25.77 2.98
N ALA A 123 9.16 -26.18 2.85
CA ALA A 123 8.45 -26.24 1.57
C ALA A 123 8.42 -24.88 0.85
N MET A 124 8.29 -23.75 1.57
CA MET A 124 8.35 -22.41 1.01
C MET A 124 9.74 -22.10 0.45
N ILE A 125 10.79 -22.47 1.19
CA ILE A 125 12.18 -22.27 0.76
C ILE A 125 12.48 -23.11 -0.45
N TYR A 126 12.12 -24.40 -0.44
CA TYR A 126 12.33 -25.33 -1.56
C TYR A 126 11.61 -24.85 -2.82
N ALA A 127 10.36 -24.42 -2.69
CA ALA A 127 9.62 -23.84 -3.80
C ALA A 127 10.31 -22.60 -4.37
N LEU A 128 10.77 -21.70 -3.51
CA LEU A 128 11.45 -20.47 -3.89
C LEU A 128 12.78 -20.76 -4.60
N LEU A 129 13.61 -21.63 -4.04
CA LEU A 129 14.89 -22.04 -4.64
C LEU A 129 14.69 -22.73 -5.97
N ALA A 130 13.76 -23.69 -6.05
CA ALA A 130 13.46 -24.42 -7.28
C ALA A 130 12.98 -23.47 -8.40
N ARG A 131 12.22 -22.44 -8.06
CA ARG A 131 11.62 -21.53 -9.04
C ARG A 131 12.55 -20.41 -9.46
N GLU A 132 13.18 -19.75 -8.51
CA GLU A 132 13.85 -18.47 -8.72
C GLU A 132 15.39 -18.60 -8.77
N ASP A 133 15.99 -19.42 -7.90
CA ASP A 133 17.45 -19.44 -7.74
C ASP A 133 17.96 -20.74 -7.10
N LEU A 134 17.98 -21.82 -7.85
CA LEU A 134 18.39 -23.15 -7.35
C LEU A 134 19.78 -23.17 -6.69
N ARG A 135 20.70 -22.35 -7.21
CA ARG A 135 22.09 -22.28 -6.72
C ARG A 135 22.31 -21.14 -5.73
N PHE A 136 21.26 -20.62 -5.14
CA PHE A 136 21.36 -19.54 -4.16
C PHE A 136 22.38 -19.83 -3.04
N PRO A 137 22.49 -21.06 -2.49
CA PRO A 137 23.51 -21.36 -1.48
C PRO A 137 24.95 -21.29 -2.01
N ASP A 138 25.17 -21.50 -3.32
CA ASP A 138 26.51 -21.76 -3.91
C ASP A 138 27.19 -20.49 -4.44
N HIS A 139 26.46 -19.37 -4.59
CA HIS A 139 27.02 -18.15 -5.14
C HIS A 139 26.95 -16.97 -4.16
N HIS A 140 27.75 -15.95 -4.39
CA HIS A 140 27.80 -14.71 -3.59
C HIS A 140 27.03 -13.58 -4.28
N GLY A 141 25.72 -13.74 -4.44
CA GLY A 141 24.80 -12.73 -4.99
C GLY A 141 24.67 -12.71 -6.50
N ILE A 142 25.69 -13.11 -7.24
CA ILE A 142 25.67 -13.19 -8.71
C ILE A 142 25.95 -14.63 -9.12
N ASP A 143 24.99 -15.26 -9.77
CA ASP A 143 25.20 -16.59 -10.36
C ASP A 143 25.83 -16.47 -11.75
N VAL A 144 27.16 -16.46 -11.78
CA VAL A 144 27.94 -16.36 -13.04
C VAL A 144 27.64 -17.53 -14.00
N ARG A 145 27.46 -18.75 -13.47
CA ARG A 145 27.14 -19.94 -14.28
C ARG A 145 25.74 -19.85 -14.88
N GLY A 146 24.76 -19.35 -14.09
CA GLY A 146 23.40 -19.10 -14.57
C GLY A 146 23.35 -17.97 -15.59
N LEU A 147 24.10 -16.92 -15.38
CA LEU A 147 24.22 -15.80 -16.32
C LEU A 147 24.79 -16.27 -17.68
N ALA A 148 25.87 -17.02 -17.64
CA ALA A 148 26.46 -17.56 -18.86
C ALA A 148 25.50 -18.48 -19.62
N ARG A 149 24.82 -19.39 -18.90
CA ARG A 149 23.81 -20.30 -19.47
C ARG A 149 22.64 -19.53 -20.08
N ALA A 150 22.10 -18.53 -19.35
CA ALA A 150 21.00 -17.71 -19.83
C ALA A 150 21.40 -16.88 -21.05
N THR A 151 22.63 -16.36 -21.09
CA THR A 151 23.15 -15.60 -22.23
C THR A 151 23.26 -16.48 -23.49
N VAL A 152 23.84 -17.67 -23.35
CA VAL A 152 23.96 -18.62 -24.47
C VAL A 152 22.57 -19.01 -25.00
N ARG A 153 21.61 -19.29 -24.11
CA ARG A 153 20.25 -19.66 -24.50
C ARG A 153 19.52 -18.51 -25.18
N ASN A 154 19.57 -17.30 -24.59
CA ASN A 154 18.94 -16.11 -25.18
C ASN A 154 19.50 -15.77 -26.57
N ILE A 155 20.81 -15.98 -26.80
CA ILE A 155 21.42 -15.82 -28.12
C ILE A 155 20.91 -16.91 -29.08
N LYS A 156 20.85 -18.18 -28.62
CA LYS A 156 20.36 -19.28 -29.42
C LYS A 156 18.89 -19.13 -29.81
N ASP A 157 18.05 -18.69 -28.85
CA ASP A 157 16.61 -18.56 -29.05
C ASP A 157 16.23 -17.19 -29.67
N MET A 158 17.21 -16.32 -29.97
CA MET A 158 17.03 -14.96 -30.48
C MET A 158 15.98 -14.14 -29.65
N SER A 159 15.84 -14.43 -28.36
CA SER A 159 14.82 -13.87 -27.48
C SER A 159 15.28 -13.83 -26.02
N PHE A 160 14.82 -12.81 -25.25
CA PHE A 160 15.12 -12.68 -23.84
C PHE A 160 14.15 -13.51 -22.97
N THR A 161 14.16 -14.84 -23.14
CA THR A 161 13.23 -15.74 -22.45
C THR A 161 13.71 -16.17 -21.07
N GLN A 162 15.02 -16.22 -20.82
CA GLN A 162 15.56 -16.60 -19.51
C GLN A 162 16.11 -15.40 -18.75
N GLY A 163 15.56 -15.19 -17.54
CA GLY A 163 16.10 -14.27 -16.55
C GLY A 163 17.32 -14.86 -15.82
N ALA A 164 18.33 -14.04 -15.58
CA ALA A 164 19.54 -14.42 -14.82
C ALA A 164 19.66 -13.63 -13.51
N SER A 165 18.54 -13.14 -12.95
CA SER A 165 18.55 -12.39 -11.69
C SER A 165 18.41 -13.36 -10.53
N THR A 166 19.33 -13.28 -9.57
CA THR A 166 19.32 -14.06 -8.33
C THR A 166 18.30 -13.49 -7.33
N LEU A 167 18.00 -14.25 -6.26
CA LEU A 167 17.16 -13.79 -5.14
C LEU A 167 17.71 -12.51 -4.50
N THR A 168 19.03 -12.44 -4.27
CA THR A 168 19.65 -11.24 -3.70
C THR A 168 19.56 -10.03 -4.63
N MET A 169 19.68 -10.21 -5.94
CA MET A 169 19.45 -9.13 -6.91
C MET A 169 17.98 -8.67 -6.91
N GLN A 170 17.03 -9.59 -6.75
CA GLN A 170 15.62 -9.24 -6.62
C GLN A 170 15.35 -8.49 -5.31
N LEU A 171 15.96 -8.93 -4.19
CA LEU A 171 15.91 -8.23 -2.91
C LEU A 171 16.47 -6.81 -3.04
N THR A 172 17.67 -6.66 -3.62
CA THR A 172 18.31 -5.35 -3.88
C THR A 172 17.36 -4.43 -4.64
N ARG A 173 16.81 -4.90 -5.75
CA ARG A 173 15.89 -4.13 -6.59
C ARG A 173 14.64 -3.68 -5.85
N ASN A 174 14.09 -4.55 -5.00
CA ASN A 174 12.87 -4.26 -4.23
C ASN A 174 13.15 -3.34 -3.03
N THR A 175 14.33 -3.45 -2.40
CA THR A 175 14.72 -2.59 -1.27
C THR A 175 14.93 -1.14 -1.71
N TYR A 176 15.68 -0.95 -2.80
CA TYR A 176 16.06 0.39 -3.25
C TYR A 176 15.24 0.88 -4.45
N GLU A 177 14.09 0.26 -4.71
CA GLU A 177 13.14 0.64 -5.78
C GLU A 177 13.76 0.87 -7.16
N MET A 178 14.75 0.07 -7.53
CA MET A 178 15.49 0.21 -8.79
C MET A 178 14.63 -0.20 -10.00
N ARG A 179 13.69 0.65 -10.43
CA ARG A 179 12.66 0.34 -11.45
C ARG A 179 13.10 0.58 -12.89
N ALA A 180 14.10 1.44 -13.12
CA ALA A 180 14.56 1.78 -14.48
C ALA A 180 15.06 0.53 -15.23
N LYS A 181 14.66 0.37 -16.50
CA LYS A 181 15.15 -0.70 -17.37
C LYS A 181 16.39 -0.20 -18.12
N SER A 182 17.54 -0.11 -17.45
CA SER A 182 18.81 0.33 -18.03
C SER A 182 19.97 -0.58 -17.64
N LEU A 183 21.01 -0.62 -18.46
CA LEU A 183 22.25 -1.34 -18.15
C LEU A 183 22.93 -0.74 -16.91
N HIS A 184 22.95 0.58 -16.80
CA HIS A 184 23.48 1.29 -15.62
C HIS A 184 22.82 0.80 -14.33
N ARG A 185 21.49 0.75 -14.29
CA ARG A 185 20.74 0.22 -13.15
C ARG A 185 21.13 -1.23 -12.85
N LYS A 186 21.29 -2.08 -13.87
CA LYS A 186 21.64 -3.50 -13.69
C LYS A 186 23.04 -3.68 -13.09
N LEU A 187 24.01 -2.88 -13.51
CA LEU A 187 25.36 -2.91 -12.95
C LEU A 187 25.40 -2.40 -11.52
N LEU A 188 24.63 -1.35 -11.22
CA LEU A 188 24.49 -0.83 -9.85
C LEU A 188 23.79 -1.86 -8.94
N GLU A 189 22.72 -2.51 -9.42
CA GLU A 189 22.04 -3.62 -8.73
C GLU A 189 23.04 -4.73 -8.38
N MET A 190 23.88 -5.15 -9.32
CA MET A 190 24.93 -6.15 -9.08
C MET A 190 25.94 -5.72 -8.02
N ALA A 191 26.40 -4.47 -8.06
CA ALA A 191 27.38 -3.95 -7.09
C ALA A 191 26.80 -3.86 -5.67
N VAL A 192 25.55 -3.41 -5.51
CA VAL A 192 24.87 -3.39 -4.22
C VAL A 192 24.58 -4.81 -3.72
N THR A 193 24.21 -5.73 -4.62
CA THR A 193 23.98 -7.15 -4.31
C THR A 193 25.20 -7.80 -3.66
N LEU A 194 26.41 -7.56 -4.21
CA LEU A 194 27.65 -8.09 -3.62
C LEU A 194 27.89 -7.56 -2.19
N ARG A 195 27.52 -6.31 -1.91
CA ARG A 195 27.61 -5.73 -0.57
C ARG A 195 26.59 -6.36 0.39
N ILE A 196 25.36 -6.63 -0.07
CA ILE A 196 24.34 -7.32 0.75
C ILE A 196 24.84 -8.72 1.13
N GLU A 197 25.34 -9.48 0.18
CA GLU A 197 25.89 -10.82 0.42
C GLU A 197 27.13 -10.84 1.33
N SER A 198 27.90 -9.75 1.40
CA SER A 198 29.01 -9.64 2.34
C SER A 198 28.58 -9.33 3.76
N ARG A 199 27.35 -8.83 3.98
CA ARG A 199 26.84 -8.40 5.28
C ARG A 199 25.83 -9.36 5.90
N TYR A 200 24.98 -9.97 5.09
CA TYR A 200 23.88 -10.82 5.52
C TYR A 200 24.14 -12.27 5.12
N SER A 201 23.77 -13.19 6.00
CA SER A 201 23.75 -14.62 5.71
C SER A 201 22.67 -14.99 4.69
N LYS A 202 22.74 -16.18 4.11
CA LYS A 202 21.74 -16.68 3.18
C LYS A 202 20.34 -16.75 3.79
N ASP A 203 20.24 -17.19 5.04
CA ASP A 203 18.97 -17.27 5.76
C ASP A 203 18.37 -15.88 6.04
N GLU A 204 19.20 -14.90 6.40
CA GLU A 204 18.74 -13.52 6.56
C GLU A 204 18.25 -12.93 5.23
N ILE A 205 18.98 -13.18 4.13
CA ILE A 205 18.58 -12.72 2.79
C ILE A 205 17.24 -13.34 2.36
N LEU A 206 17.04 -14.66 2.57
CA LEU A 206 15.76 -15.33 2.30
C LEU A 206 14.62 -14.75 3.13
N THR A 207 14.88 -14.55 4.43
CA THR A 207 13.90 -13.98 5.36
C THR A 207 13.51 -12.56 4.94
N HIS A 208 14.49 -11.69 4.65
CA HIS A 208 14.24 -10.34 4.18
C HIS A 208 13.51 -10.31 2.84
N TYR A 209 13.85 -11.24 1.93
CA TYR A 209 13.16 -11.37 0.64
C TYR A 209 11.69 -11.74 0.82
N LEU A 210 11.39 -12.80 1.57
CA LEU A 210 10.02 -13.29 1.80
C LEU A 210 9.18 -12.28 2.58
N ASN A 211 9.77 -11.51 3.49
CA ASN A 211 9.09 -10.45 4.20
C ASN A 211 8.78 -9.21 3.32
N ARG A 212 9.47 -9.05 2.17
CA ARG A 212 9.38 -7.82 1.34
C ARG A 212 8.64 -8.00 0.03
N ILE A 213 8.77 -9.18 -0.60
CA ILE A 213 8.25 -9.40 -1.96
C ILE A 213 6.75 -9.19 -2.06
N TYR A 214 6.30 -8.66 -3.19
CA TYR A 214 4.88 -8.43 -3.47
C TYR A 214 4.21 -9.68 -4.03
N PHE A 215 3.15 -10.15 -3.38
CA PHE A 215 2.37 -11.33 -3.75
C PHE A 215 1.03 -11.02 -4.43
N GLY A 216 0.77 -9.78 -4.81
CA GLY A 216 -0.54 -9.38 -5.35
C GLY A 216 -1.55 -9.03 -4.27
N ALA A 217 -2.75 -8.59 -4.68
CA ALA A 217 -3.86 -8.22 -3.80
C ALA A 217 -3.52 -7.17 -2.71
N GLY A 218 -2.43 -6.40 -2.90
CA GLY A 218 -1.93 -5.43 -1.92
C GLY A 218 -1.00 -6.02 -0.86
N CYS A 219 -0.63 -7.31 -0.94
CA CYS A 219 0.15 -8.01 0.07
C CYS A 219 1.65 -7.88 -0.20
N HIS A 220 2.38 -7.33 0.76
CA HIS A 220 3.82 -7.30 0.82
C HIS A 220 4.31 -8.19 1.96
N GLY A 221 5.07 -9.23 1.62
CA GLY A 221 5.52 -10.26 2.55
C GLY A 221 4.60 -11.47 2.57
N VAL A 222 5.22 -12.61 2.84
CA VAL A 222 4.60 -13.94 2.73
C VAL A 222 3.53 -14.20 3.80
N GLU A 223 3.71 -13.68 5.02
CA GLU A 223 2.71 -13.82 6.09
C GLU A 223 1.43 -13.05 5.74
N GLU A 224 1.55 -11.81 5.25
CA GLU A 224 0.38 -11.04 4.81
C GLU A 224 -0.33 -11.73 3.64
N ALA A 225 0.44 -12.31 2.70
CA ALA A 225 -0.11 -13.06 1.60
C ALA A 225 -0.85 -14.32 2.08
N SER A 226 -0.25 -15.07 3.01
CA SER A 226 -0.87 -16.25 3.62
C SER A 226 -2.20 -15.92 4.29
N GLN A 227 -2.20 -14.92 5.16
CA GLN A 227 -3.41 -14.45 5.85
C GLN A 227 -4.48 -13.92 4.88
N THR A 228 -4.06 -13.28 3.79
CA THR A 228 -5.00 -12.69 2.82
C THR A 228 -5.61 -13.73 1.92
N TYR A 229 -4.82 -14.66 1.40
CA TYR A 229 -5.31 -15.68 0.48
C TYR A 229 -5.96 -16.86 1.19
N PHE A 230 -5.36 -17.34 2.31
CA PHE A 230 -5.76 -18.58 2.97
C PHE A 230 -6.34 -18.38 4.38
N GLY A 231 -6.21 -17.17 4.98
CA GLY A 231 -6.79 -16.87 6.30
C GLY A 231 -6.01 -17.46 7.49
N ARG A 232 -4.79 -17.96 7.27
CA ARG A 232 -3.93 -18.60 8.29
C ARG A 232 -2.48 -18.18 8.15
N SER A 233 -1.67 -18.48 9.17
CA SER A 233 -0.24 -18.16 9.19
C SER A 233 0.52 -18.94 8.12
N VAL A 234 1.65 -18.38 7.66
CA VAL A 234 2.57 -19.05 6.75
C VAL A 234 3.09 -20.38 7.30
N THR A 235 3.21 -20.49 8.63
CA THR A 235 3.63 -21.72 9.31
C THR A 235 2.68 -22.91 9.12
N GLU A 236 1.43 -22.64 8.74
CA GLU A 236 0.36 -23.63 8.58
C GLU A 236 0.13 -24.01 7.11
N LEU A 237 0.90 -23.44 6.18
CA LEU A 237 0.69 -23.67 4.75
C LEU A 237 1.14 -25.06 4.32
N SER A 238 0.33 -25.68 3.47
CA SER A 238 0.71 -26.92 2.79
C SER A 238 1.77 -26.67 1.70
N THR A 239 2.43 -27.73 1.25
CA THR A 239 3.40 -27.68 0.14
C THR A 239 2.77 -27.11 -1.13
N GLY A 240 1.51 -27.45 -1.42
CA GLY A 240 0.77 -26.90 -2.55
C GLY A 240 0.53 -25.40 -2.45
N GLU A 241 0.18 -24.90 -1.28
CA GLU A 241 -0.04 -23.47 -1.03
C GLU A 241 1.28 -22.67 -1.04
N CYS A 242 2.36 -23.22 -0.48
CA CYS A 242 3.70 -22.64 -0.60
C CYS A 242 4.12 -22.50 -2.07
N ALA A 243 3.93 -23.56 -2.86
CA ALA A 243 4.23 -23.56 -4.29
C ALA A 243 3.35 -22.54 -5.07
N LEU A 244 2.08 -22.38 -4.66
CA LEU A 244 1.18 -21.40 -5.27
C LEU A 244 1.67 -19.96 -4.99
N LEU A 245 1.98 -19.63 -3.73
CA LEU A 245 2.50 -18.29 -3.39
C LEU A 245 3.78 -17.98 -4.16
N VAL A 246 4.71 -18.93 -4.26
CA VAL A 246 5.93 -18.75 -5.04
C VAL A 246 5.62 -18.61 -6.54
N GLY A 247 4.67 -19.38 -7.05
CA GLY A 247 4.25 -19.34 -8.45
C GLY A 247 3.75 -17.97 -8.89
N ILE A 248 3.02 -17.26 -8.04
CA ILE A 248 2.44 -15.95 -8.37
C ILE A 248 3.43 -14.79 -8.32
N ILE A 249 4.62 -14.93 -7.71
CA ILE A 249 5.64 -13.86 -7.60
C ILE A 249 6.00 -13.29 -8.99
N ARG A 250 6.05 -14.13 -10.01
CA ARG A 250 6.44 -13.72 -11.36
C ARG A 250 5.45 -12.75 -12.02
N GLY A 251 4.20 -12.83 -11.65
CA GLY A 251 3.14 -11.98 -12.22
C GLY A 251 1.96 -11.82 -11.26
N PRO A 252 2.15 -11.13 -10.11
CA PRO A 252 1.16 -11.12 -9.03
C PRO A 252 -0.18 -10.49 -9.43
N HIS A 253 -0.23 -9.67 -10.47
CA HIS A 253 -1.47 -9.14 -11.02
C HIS A 253 -2.18 -10.12 -11.98
N LEU A 254 -1.40 -10.92 -12.73
CA LEU A 254 -1.91 -11.86 -13.72
C LEU A 254 -2.38 -13.17 -13.07
N PHE A 255 -1.64 -13.61 -12.06
CA PHE A 255 -1.83 -14.91 -11.40
C PHE A 255 -2.38 -14.80 -9.98
N SER A 256 -2.99 -13.64 -9.64
CA SER A 256 -3.67 -13.52 -8.33
C SER A 256 -4.81 -14.53 -8.22
N PRO A 257 -4.80 -15.43 -7.22
CA PRO A 257 -5.84 -16.47 -7.05
C PRO A 257 -7.25 -15.90 -6.98
N PHE A 258 -7.41 -14.67 -6.50
CA PHE A 258 -8.71 -14.01 -6.43
C PHE A 258 -9.26 -13.56 -7.79
N ARG A 259 -8.43 -13.48 -8.82
CA ARG A 259 -8.82 -13.03 -10.18
C ARG A 259 -8.72 -14.13 -11.22
N ASN A 260 -7.74 -15.00 -11.05
CA ASN A 260 -7.39 -16.04 -12.01
C ASN A 260 -6.86 -17.27 -11.25
N LEU A 261 -7.78 -18.02 -10.64
CA LEU A 261 -7.44 -19.21 -9.86
C LEU A 261 -6.75 -20.26 -10.73
N GLU A 262 -7.29 -20.53 -11.92
CA GLU A 262 -6.74 -21.49 -12.86
C GLU A 262 -5.29 -21.13 -13.25
N GLY A 263 -5.03 -19.86 -13.55
CA GLY A 263 -3.67 -19.38 -13.83
C GLY A 263 -2.74 -19.53 -12.62
N ALA A 264 -3.24 -19.36 -11.40
CA ALA A 264 -2.47 -19.56 -10.18
C ALA A 264 -2.13 -21.05 -9.96
N GLU A 265 -3.10 -21.95 -10.22
CA GLU A 265 -2.90 -23.41 -10.16
C GLU A 265 -1.86 -23.87 -11.16
N ILE A 266 -1.92 -23.39 -12.41
CA ILE A 266 -0.90 -23.68 -13.42
C ILE A 266 0.50 -23.27 -12.92
N GLN A 267 0.63 -22.08 -12.29
CA GLN A 267 1.92 -21.64 -11.75
C GLN A 267 2.36 -22.48 -10.54
N ARG A 268 1.43 -22.89 -9.64
CA ARG A 268 1.69 -23.85 -8.56
C ARG A 268 2.29 -25.14 -9.12
N ASP A 269 1.61 -25.72 -10.11
CA ASP A 269 2.01 -27.00 -10.71
C ASP A 269 3.37 -26.95 -11.39
N GLU A 270 3.69 -25.83 -12.03
CA GLU A 270 5.03 -25.59 -12.59
C GLU A 270 6.11 -25.49 -11.51
N VAL A 271 5.81 -24.89 -10.35
CA VAL A 271 6.73 -24.86 -9.20
C VAL A 271 6.92 -26.27 -8.65
N LEU A 272 5.84 -27.02 -8.41
CA LEU A 272 5.90 -28.40 -7.91
C LEU A 272 6.69 -29.33 -8.83
N LYS A 273 6.49 -29.24 -10.15
CA LYS A 273 7.30 -29.98 -11.14
C LYS A 273 8.80 -29.67 -11.00
N ARG A 274 9.14 -28.39 -10.79
CA ARG A 274 10.54 -27.98 -10.60
C ARG A 274 11.11 -28.48 -9.28
N MET A 275 10.31 -28.49 -8.20
CA MET A 275 10.73 -29.03 -6.90
C MET A 275 11.11 -30.53 -7.01
N VAL A 276 10.35 -31.31 -7.82
CA VAL A 276 10.72 -32.71 -8.12
C VAL A 276 12.02 -32.81 -8.92
N ILE A 277 12.18 -32.00 -9.97
CA ILE A 277 13.41 -31.99 -10.78
C ILE A 277 14.65 -31.61 -9.94
N CYS A 278 14.44 -30.80 -8.88
CA CYS A 278 15.48 -30.39 -7.95
C CYS A 278 15.63 -31.34 -6.74
N GLU A 279 14.91 -32.44 -6.72
CA GLU A 279 14.93 -33.47 -5.65
C GLU A 279 14.53 -32.92 -4.26
N PHE A 280 13.75 -31.83 -4.21
CA PHE A 280 13.24 -31.26 -2.97
C PHE A 280 11.97 -31.95 -2.46
N VAL A 281 11.20 -32.52 -3.36
CA VAL A 281 10.00 -33.31 -3.06
C VAL A 281 9.93 -34.52 -3.97
N SER A 282 9.29 -35.58 -3.52
CA SER A 282 9.05 -36.79 -4.30
C SER A 282 7.92 -36.58 -5.34
N GLU A 283 7.85 -37.49 -6.31
CA GLU A 283 6.75 -37.50 -7.29
C GLU A 283 5.39 -37.70 -6.61
N GLU A 284 5.33 -38.53 -5.53
CA GLU A 284 4.14 -38.79 -4.76
C GLU A 284 3.64 -37.54 -4.01
N GLU A 285 4.58 -36.81 -3.36
CA GLU A 285 4.28 -35.54 -2.67
C GLU A 285 3.76 -34.49 -3.65
N LYS A 286 4.34 -34.41 -4.84
CA LYS A 286 3.85 -33.50 -5.90
C LYS A 286 2.42 -33.83 -6.28
N ILE A 287 2.12 -35.11 -6.57
CA ILE A 287 0.77 -35.53 -6.95
C ILE A 287 -0.23 -35.20 -5.86
N LYS A 288 0.13 -35.46 -4.59
CA LYS A 288 -0.69 -35.12 -3.44
C LYS A 288 -0.94 -33.61 -3.36
N ALA A 289 0.11 -32.80 -3.49
CA ALA A 289 0.02 -31.33 -3.42
C ALA A 289 -0.76 -30.72 -4.59
N MET A 290 -0.70 -31.32 -5.78
CA MET A 290 -1.52 -30.91 -6.93
C MET A 290 -3.00 -31.28 -6.79
N ALA A 291 -3.30 -32.41 -6.15
CA ALA A 291 -4.67 -32.86 -5.90
C ALA A 291 -5.36 -32.12 -4.74
N GLU A 292 -4.59 -31.45 -3.89
CA GLU A 292 -5.13 -30.68 -2.76
C GLU A 292 -5.92 -29.46 -3.25
N PRO A 293 -7.20 -29.31 -2.84
CA PRO A 293 -8.01 -28.15 -3.24
C PRO A 293 -7.49 -26.88 -2.57
N ILE A 294 -7.47 -25.78 -3.33
CA ILE A 294 -7.06 -24.48 -2.83
C ILE A 294 -8.25 -23.79 -2.15
N HIS A 295 -8.19 -23.65 -0.83
CA HIS A 295 -9.21 -22.99 -0.03
C HIS A 295 -8.87 -21.51 0.16
N LEU A 296 -9.48 -20.66 -0.67
CA LEU A 296 -9.29 -19.21 -0.55
C LEU A 296 -10.28 -18.59 0.42
N VAL A 297 -9.83 -17.55 1.12
CA VAL A 297 -10.70 -16.68 1.92
C VAL A 297 -11.84 -16.14 1.05
N THR A 298 -13.07 -16.33 1.49
CA THR A 298 -14.26 -15.94 0.73
C THR A 298 -14.37 -14.43 0.56
N VAL A 299 -15.10 -14.01 -0.49
CA VAL A 299 -15.39 -12.58 -0.73
C VAL A 299 -16.06 -11.93 0.48
N LYS A 300 -16.95 -12.67 1.17
CA LYS A 300 -17.67 -12.20 2.36
C LYS A 300 -16.71 -11.94 3.53
N GLU A 301 -15.78 -12.85 3.79
CA GLU A 301 -14.77 -12.71 4.85
C GLU A 301 -13.79 -11.55 4.57
N ARG A 302 -13.33 -11.41 3.32
CA ARG A 302 -12.47 -10.28 2.91
C ARG A 302 -13.14 -8.94 3.11
N LYS A 303 -14.44 -8.84 2.79
CA LYS A 303 -15.23 -7.61 2.92
C LYS A 303 -15.60 -7.27 4.35
N LYS A 304 -15.57 -8.24 5.27
CA LYS A 304 -15.93 -8.03 6.68
C LYS A 304 -15.04 -6.97 7.36
N ASN A 305 -13.78 -6.86 6.95
CA ASN A 305 -12.81 -5.91 7.50
C ASN A 305 -12.72 -4.58 6.72
N SER A 306 -13.57 -4.38 5.70
CA SER A 306 -13.62 -3.13 4.94
C SER A 306 -14.87 -2.31 5.27
N SER A 307 -14.83 -1.01 5.00
CA SER A 307 -15.96 -0.09 5.20
C SER A 307 -15.97 0.99 4.14
N HIS A 308 -17.13 1.64 3.94
CA HIS A 308 -17.24 2.79 3.03
C HIS A 308 -16.30 3.92 3.43
N MET A 309 -16.09 4.15 4.74
CA MET A 309 -15.15 5.14 5.24
C MET A 309 -13.71 4.83 4.80
N ARG A 310 -13.23 3.60 5.00
CA ARG A 310 -11.87 3.19 4.59
C ARG A 310 -11.66 3.33 3.08
N GLU A 311 -12.66 2.91 2.30
CA GLU A 311 -12.58 3.01 0.84
C GLU A 311 -12.57 4.47 0.38
N THR A 312 -13.35 5.34 1.03
CA THR A 312 -13.33 6.78 0.73
C THR A 312 -11.97 7.40 1.06
N ILE A 313 -11.35 7.03 2.19
CA ILE A 313 -9.99 7.48 2.53
C ILE A 313 -8.97 6.98 1.50
N ARG A 314 -9.06 5.71 1.09
CA ARG A 314 -8.18 5.13 0.07
C ARG A 314 -8.29 5.87 -1.26
N ASN A 315 -9.51 6.17 -1.71
CA ASN A 315 -9.75 6.89 -2.96
C ASN A 315 -9.21 8.32 -2.89
N GLN A 316 -9.41 9.04 -1.77
CA GLN A 316 -8.81 10.35 -1.57
C GLN A 316 -7.27 10.30 -1.54
N LEU A 317 -6.70 9.29 -0.91
CA LEU A 317 -5.25 9.11 -0.88
C LEU A 317 -4.65 8.94 -2.29
N GLN A 318 -5.33 8.17 -3.15
CA GLN A 318 -4.91 7.96 -4.55
C GLN A 318 -4.96 9.23 -5.41
N ILE A 319 -5.79 10.20 -5.03
CA ILE A 319 -5.85 11.53 -5.68
C ILE A 319 -4.72 12.43 -5.18
N ILE A 320 -4.35 12.31 -3.89
CA ILE A 320 -3.39 13.20 -3.22
C ILE A 320 -1.95 12.78 -3.49
N LEU A 321 -1.65 11.47 -3.45
CA LEU A 321 -0.31 10.92 -3.59
C LEU A 321 -0.17 10.06 -4.84
N GLU A 322 1.06 10.02 -5.38
CA GLU A 322 1.38 9.09 -6.44
C GLU A 322 1.31 7.64 -5.96
N GLN A 323 0.97 6.72 -6.85
CA GLN A 323 0.84 5.29 -6.51
C GLN A 323 2.13 4.69 -5.95
N GLN A 324 3.29 5.23 -6.33
CA GLN A 324 4.58 4.76 -5.83
C GLN A 324 4.78 5.06 -4.35
N ASP A 325 4.37 6.26 -3.87
CA ASP A 325 4.48 6.64 -2.46
C ASP A 325 3.53 5.80 -1.60
N ILE A 326 2.32 5.52 -2.11
CA ILE A 326 1.36 4.66 -1.42
C ILE A 326 1.90 3.23 -1.29
N ARG A 327 2.57 2.71 -2.33
CA ARG A 327 3.15 1.35 -2.35
C ARG A 327 4.39 1.23 -1.47
N ALA A 328 5.17 2.29 -1.33
CA ALA A 328 6.32 2.32 -0.44
C ALA A 328 5.93 2.01 1.01
N GLY A 329 4.69 2.34 1.39
CA GLY A 329 4.19 2.10 2.75
C GLY A 329 4.70 3.13 3.76
N GLY A 330 4.49 2.83 5.06
CA GLY A 330 4.99 3.69 6.13
C GLY A 330 4.30 5.05 6.25
N LEU A 331 3.10 5.20 5.68
CA LEU A 331 2.36 6.46 5.74
C LEU A 331 1.58 6.57 7.05
N ARG A 332 1.64 7.74 7.67
CA ARG A 332 0.77 8.15 8.77
C ARG A 332 -0.26 9.14 8.23
N ILE A 333 -1.50 8.68 8.08
CA ILE A 333 -2.58 9.42 7.44
C ILE A 333 -3.51 9.93 8.53
N PHE A 334 -3.40 11.21 8.84
CA PHE A 334 -4.24 11.87 9.84
C PHE A 334 -5.56 12.27 9.20
N THR A 335 -6.66 11.87 9.83
CA THR A 335 -8.00 12.09 9.30
C THR A 335 -8.88 12.87 10.28
N THR A 336 -10.04 13.30 9.79
CA THR A 336 -11.10 13.91 10.61
C THR A 336 -12.00 12.88 11.27
N VAL A 337 -11.81 11.58 11.02
CA VAL A 337 -12.69 10.51 11.51
C VAL A 337 -12.75 10.51 13.03
N ASP A 338 -13.96 10.46 13.56
CA ASP A 338 -14.21 10.16 14.97
C ASP A 338 -14.53 8.67 15.10
N THR A 339 -13.59 7.92 15.66
CA THR A 339 -13.69 6.45 15.74
C THR A 339 -14.89 6.00 16.57
N ALA A 340 -15.23 6.71 17.65
CA ALA A 340 -16.36 6.36 18.52
C ALA A 340 -17.69 6.61 17.78
N MET A 341 -17.81 7.76 17.11
CA MET A 341 -18.97 8.10 16.30
C MET A 341 -19.13 7.12 15.13
N GLN A 342 -18.06 6.79 14.42
CA GLN A 342 -18.08 5.84 13.30
C GLN A 342 -18.55 4.44 13.73
N LYS A 343 -18.03 3.92 14.85
CA LYS A 343 -18.45 2.62 15.40
C LYS A 343 -19.92 2.62 15.83
N SER A 344 -20.36 3.67 16.55
CA SER A 344 -21.74 3.84 16.96
C SER A 344 -22.70 3.88 15.77
N LEU A 345 -22.36 4.68 14.76
CA LEU A 345 -23.14 4.83 13.55
C LEU A 345 -23.25 3.50 12.77
N GLN A 346 -22.13 2.80 12.62
CA GLN A 346 -22.10 1.48 11.95
C GLN A 346 -22.96 0.45 12.67
N SER A 347 -22.88 0.39 14.00
CA SER A 347 -23.66 -0.55 14.78
C SER A 347 -25.17 -0.27 14.71
N LYS A 348 -25.56 1.01 14.70
CA LYS A 348 -26.98 1.42 14.62
C LYS A 348 -27.58 1.17 13.24
N ILE A 349 -26.88 1.54 12.16
CA ILE A 349 -27.39 1.37 10.78
C ILE A 349 -27.51 -0.10 10.38
N SER A 350 -26.69 -0.98 10.98
CA SER A 350 -26.70 -2.43 10.69
C SER A 350 -27.80 -3.16 11.41
N ARG A 351 -28.46 -2.54 12.40
CA ARG A 351 -29.56 -3.18 13.15
C ARG A 351 -30.78 -3.40 12.25
N PRO A 352 -31.53 -4.49 12.46
CA PRO A 352 -32.83 -4.66 11.84
C PRO A 352 -33.76 -3.49 12.16
N PHE A 353 -34.57 -3.09 11.18
CA PHE A 353 -35.65 -2.13 11.40
C PHE A 353 -36.97 -2.91 11.46
N PRO A 354 -37.53 -3.19 12.65
CA PRO A 354 -38.68 -4.07 12.81
C PRO A 354 -39.89 -3.69 11.94
N ALA A 355 -40.15 -2.38 11.82
CA ALA A 355 -41.24 -1.85 10.98
C ALA A 355 -41.02 -2.07 9.46
N VAL A 356 -39.80 -2.40 9.05
CA VAL A 356 -39.40 -2.62 7.65
C VAL A 356 -39.41 -4.12 7.34
N GLU A 357 -39.03 -4.94 8.31
CA GLU A 357 -39.05 -6.43 8.16
C GLU A 357 -40.47 -6.98 8.00
N GLN A 358 -41.44 -6.38 8.69
CA GLN A 358 -42.86 -6.74 8.53
C GLN A 358 -43.42 -6.51 7.12
N LYS A 359 -42.77 -5.64 6.30
CA LYS A 359 -43.19 -5.31 4.93
C LYS A 359 -42.36 -5.97 3.84
N ASN A 360 -41.56 -7.00 4.16
CA ASN A 360 -40.61 -7.64 3.20
C ASN A 360 -39.66 -6.65 2.49
N LEU A 361 -39.34 -5.54 3.14
CA LEU A 361 -38.38 -4.55 2.63
C LEU A 361 -36.93 -4.91 3.02
N SER A 362 -36.56 -6.17 2.85
CA SER A 362 -35.20 -6.68 3.12
C SER A 362 -34.10 -5.95 2.34
N GLU A 363 -34.45 -5.24 1.28
CA GLU A 363 -33.55 -4.45 0.42
C GLU A 363 -33.43 -2.97 0.81
N LEU A 364 -34.04 -2.53 1.92
CA LEU A 364 -33.93 -1.13 2.32
C LEU A 364 -32.47 -0.76 2.59
N GLN A 365 -32.00 0.23 1.84
CA GLN A 365 -30.66 0.78 1.95
C GLN A 365 -30.72 2.12 2.67
N ALA A 366 -29.65 2.45 3.42
CA ALA A 366 -29.53 3.71 4.13
C ALA A 366 -28.08 4.21 4.09
N ALA A 367 -27.91 5.52 4.00
CA ALA A 367 -26.62 6.17 4.12
C ALA A 367 -26.69 7.31 5.16
N ILE A 368 -25.61 7.47 5.89
CA ILE A 368 -25.49 8.52 6.92
C ILE A 368 -24.12 9.17 6.76
N VAL A 369 -24.12 10.51 6.84
CA VAL A 369 -22.90 11.34 6.85
C VAL A 369 -22.95 12.26 8.04
N SER A 370 -21.85 12.34 8.80
CA SER A 370 -21.66 13.33 9.87
C SER A 370 -20.49 14.23 9.50
N LEU A 371 -20.73 15.54 9.50
CA LEU A 371 -19.74 16.57 9.21
C LEU A 371 -19.50 17.44 10.45
N ASP A 372 -18.27 17.92 10.57
CA ASP A 372 -17.97 19.07 11.41
C ASP A 372 -18.43 20.34 10.66
N PRO A 373 -19.38 21.12 11.17
CA PRO A 373 -19.93 22.26 10.45
C PRO A 373 -18.93 23.41 10.29
N GLU A 374 -17.96 23.54 11.18
CA GLU A 374 -16.97 24.63 11.13
C GLU A 374 -15.86 24.34 10.12
N THR A 375 -15.41 23.09 10.06
CA THR A 375 -14.24 22.72 9.25
C THR A 375 -14.60 22.01 7.94
N GLY A 376 -15.77 21.38 7.85
CA GLY A 376 -16.18 20.52 6.75
C GLY A 376 -15.59 19.10 6.81
N GLY A 377 -14.90 18.78 7.90
CA GLY A 377 -14.33 17.45 8.12
C GLY A 377 -15.41 16.37 8.24
N ILE A 378 -15.27 15.26 7.51
CA ILE A 378 -16.18 14.11 7.63
C ILE A 378 -15.80 13.33 8.88
N LEU A 379 -16.64 13.37 9.91
CA LEU A 379 -16.41 12.70 11.19
C LEU A 379 -16.80 11.23 11.16
N ALA A 380 -17.90 10.90 10.49
CA ALA A 380 -18.40 9.55 10.33
C ALA A 380 -19.17 9.37 9.03
N LEU A 381 -19.11 8.18 8.46
CA LEU A 381 -19.71 7.86 7.17
C LEU A 381 -20.15 6.40 7.10
N CYS A 382 -21.42 6.17 6.78
CA CYS A 382 -21.92 4.88 6.31
C CYS A 382 -22.58 5.07 4.96
N GLY A 383 -21.99 4.51 3.93
CA GLY A 383 -22.52 4.60 2.56
C GLY A 383 -23.59 3.56 2.25
N ASN A 384 -23.82 2.60 3.14
CA ASN A 384 -24.88 1.61 3.10
C ASN A 384 -24.96 0.86 4.43
N ARG A 385 -26.03 0.09 4.67
CA ARG A 385 -26.23 -0.71 5.88
C ARG A 385 -25.11 -1.75 6.07
N ASN A 386 -24.68 -2.39 4.99
CA ASN A 386 -23.64 -3.41 5.03
C ASN A 386 -22.69 -3.28 3.81
N TYR A 387 -21.43 -2.97 4.08
CA TYR A 387 -20.39 -2.87 3.04
C TYR A 387 -20.15 -4.19 2.31
N ALA A 388 -20.26 -5.34 3.02
CA ALA A 388 -20.02 -6.64 2.41
C ALA A 388 -21.08 -7.02 1.37
N SER A 389 -22.33 -6.57 1.54
CA SER A 389 -23.41 -6.80 0.58
C SER A 389 -23.42 -5.78 -0.55
N SER A 390 -23.09 -4.50 -0.28
CA SER A 390 -23.03 -3.46 -1.29
C SER A 390 -21.88 -2.50 -1.02
N GLN A 391 -20.99 -2.37 -1.98
CA GLN A 391 -19.85 -1.44 -1.98
C GLN A 391 -20.23 -0.08 -2.53
N TYR A 392 -21.42 0.04 -3.14
CA TYR A 392 -21.89 1.30 -3.68
C TYR A 392 -22.12 2.29 -2.55
N ASN A 393 -21.35 3.39 -2.57
CA ASN A 393 -21.40 4.41 -1.54
C ASN A 393 -22.54 5.38 -1.81
N LEU A 394 -23.70 5.11 -1.22
CA LEU A 394 -24.89 5.96 -1.37
C LEU A 394 -24.69 7.37 -0.83
N ALA A 395 -23.77 7.56 0.16
CA ALA A 395 -23.52 8.87 0.75
C ALA A 395 -23.00 9.90 -0.27
N PHE A 396 -22.23 9.43 -1.26
CA PHE A 396 -21.68 10.28 -2.31
C PHE A 396 -22.43 10.16 -3.64
N ASN A 397 -22.90 8.94 -3.96
CA ASN A 397 -23.32 8.60 -5.33
C ASN A 397 -24.84 8.52 -5.53
N ALA A 398 -25.61 8.31 -4.44
CA ALA A 398 -27.06 8.30 -4.56
C ALA A 398 -27.58 9.73 -4.67
N ARG A 399 -28.44 9.96 -5.65
CA ARG A 399 -29.16 11.22 -5.82
C ARG A 399 -30.64 10.97 -5.65
N ARG A 400 -31.24 11.72 -4.75
CA ARG A 400 -32.68 11.65 -4.43
C ARG A 400 -33.22 13.07 -4.32
N ASP A 401 -34.48 13.24 -4.71
CA ASP A 401 -35.17 14.49 -4.49
C ASP A 401 -35.26 14.79 -2.98
N LEU A 402 -34.93 16.01 -2.61
CA LEU A 402 -34.92 16.43 -1.24
C LEU A 402 -36.32 16.56 -0.64
N GLY A 403 -37.32 16.86 -1.47
CA GLY A 403 -38.67 17.11 -0.98
C GLY A 403 -38.74 18.18 0.11
N PRO A 404 -39.47 17.95 1.22
CA PRO A 404 -39.57 18.92 2.31
C PRO A 404 -38.23 19.30 2.97
N ALA A 405 -37.20 18.45 2.89
CA ALA A 405 -35.87 18.74 3.43
C ALA A 405 -35.19 19.92 2.70
N PHE A 406 -35.71 20.35 1.55
CA PHE A 406 -35.21 21.53 0.84
C PHE A 406 -35.72 22.86 1.44
N MET A 407 -36.78 22.84 2.22
CA MET A 407 -37.44 24.06 2.76
C MET A 407 -36.46 25.04 3.42
N PRO A 408 -35.61 24.64 4.39
CA PRO A 408 -34.69 25.58 5.04
C PRO A 408 -33.72 26.26 4.06
N PHE A 409 -33.33 25.57 2.99
CA PHE A 409 -32.43 26.11 1.97
C PHE A 409 -33.16 27.09 1.04
N LEU A 410 -34.44 26.87 0.76
CA LEU A 410 -35.28 27.81 0.05
C LEU A 410 -35.54 29.09 0.90
N THR A 411 -35.78 28.91 2.18
CA THR A 411 -35.89 30.01 3.15
C THR A 411 -34.61 30.84 3.19
N ALA A 412 -33.45 30.20 3.32
CA ALA A 412 -32.17 30.87 3.28
C ALA A 412 -31.96 31.65 1.98
N ALA A 413 -32.36 31.06 0.84
CA ALA A 413 -32.26 31.71 -0.45
C ALA A 413 -33.18 32.92 -0.59
N ALA A 414 -34.40 32.85 -0.04
CA ALA A 414 -35.34 33.99 -0.03
C ALA A 414 -34.82 35.13 0.86
N LEU A 415 -34.37 34.83 2.06
CA LEU A 415 -33.80 35.81 3.00
C LEU A 415 -32.53 36.46 2.44
N GLU A 416 -31.66 35.70 1.79
CA GLU A 416 -30.47 36.23 1.09
C GLU A 416 -30.82 37.36 0.11
N ARG A 417 -32.04 37.34 -0.46
CA ARG A 417 -32.56 38.31 -1.39
C ARG A 417 -33.59 39.26 -0.80
N ASN A 418 -33.72 39.33 0.51
CA ASN A 418 -34.71 40.13 1.23
C ASN A 418 -36.14 39.87 0.75
N LYS A 419 -36.47 38.60 0.46
CA LYS A 419 -37.82 38.17 0.05
C LYS A 419 -38.58 37.68 1.29
N ILE A 420 -39.92 37.84 1.24
CA ILE A 420 -40.80 37.42 2.32
C ILE A 420 -40.90 35.87 2.30
N VAL A 421 -40.61 35.25 3.41
CA VAL A 421 -40.87 33.82 3.63
C VAL A 421 -42.34 33.66 3.99
N ILE A 422 -43.06 32.81 3.26
CA ILE A 422 -44.46 32.49 3.56
C ILE A 422 -44.50 31.09 4.16
N ASP A 423 -44.75 31.03 5.44
CA ASP A 423 -44.73 29.79 6.23
C ASP A 423 -45.66 28.72 5.64
N GLY A 424 -45.17 27.50 5.52
CA GLY A 424 -45.88 26.35 4.94
C GLY A 424 -46.18 26.45 3.42
N LYS A 425 -45.74 27.50 2.71
CA LYS A 425 -46.05 27.73 1.31
C LYS A 425 -44.81 27.91 0.40
N PRO A 426 -44.01 26.85 0.21
CA PRO A 426 -42.73 26.94 -0.52
C PRO A 426 -42.86 27.47 -1.92
N VAL A 427 -43.92 27.12 -2.64
CA VAL A 427 -44.14 27.62 -4.02
C VAL A 427 -44.37 29.13 -4.07
N GLN A 428 -45.08 29.72 -3.07
CA GLN A 428 -45.28 31.15 -3.01
C GLN A 428 -43.99 31.87 -2.63
N THR A 429 -43.23 31.37 -1.69
CA THR A 429 -41.90 31.89 -1.33
C THR A 429 -40.95 31.81 -2.53
N GLY A 430 -40.89 30.68 -3.21
CA GLY A 430 -40.00 30.45 -4.35
C GLY A 430 -40.34 31.29 -5.58
N ARG A 431 -41.64 31.54 -5.86
CA ARG A 431 -42.05 32.41 -6.97
C ARG A 431 -41.59 33.85 -6.81
N GLN A 432 -41.46 34.36 -5.58
CA GLN A 432 -40.88 35.68 -5.32
C GLN A 432 -39.40 35.74 -5.66
N LEU A 433 -38.69 34.61 -5.52
CA LEU A 433 -37.25 34.48 -5.80
C LEU A 433 -37.01 34.24 -7.30
N GLY A 434 -37.86 33.42 -7.92
CA GLY A 434 -37.72 32.95 -9.29
C GLY A 434 -36.82 31.72 -9.43
N ILE A 435 -37.07 30.94 -10.47
CA ILE A 435 -36.39 29.65 -10.71
C ILE A 435 -34.88 29.83 -10.86
N THR A 436 -34.44 30.74 -11.69
CA THR A 436 -33.02 30.99 -12.00
C THR A 436 -32.23 31.37 -10.74
N GLU A 437 -32.80 32.23 -9.90
CA GLU A 437 -32.14 32.68 -8.67
C GLU A 437 -32.13 31.56 -7.64
N THR A 438 -33.21 30.78 -7.50
CA THR A 438 -33.28 29.61 -6.64
C THR A 438 -32.18 28.59 -7.01
N ILE A 439 -32.02 28.30 -8.31
CA ILE A 439 -30.96 27.42 -8.81
C ILE A 439 -29.58 28.01 -8.48
N ARG A 440 -29.36 29.30 -8.69
CA ARG A 440 -28.07 29.96 -8.44
C ARG A 440 -27.68 29.88 -6.96
N LEU A 441 -28.60 30.16 -6.08
CA LEU A 441 -28.37 30.10 -4.62
C LEU A 441 -28.24 28.65 -4.14
N SER A 442 -29.01 27.71 -4.67
CA SER A 442 -28.85 26.28 -4.38
C SER A 442 -27.44 25.76 -4.77
N LYS A 443 -26.92 26.21 -5.92
CA LYS A 443 -25.52 25.90 -6.32
C LYS A 443 -24.51 26.52 -5.35
N ARG A 444 -24.73 27.73 -4.85
CA ARG A 444 -23.88 28.38 -3.83
C ARG A 444 -23.91 27.61 -2.51
N LEU A 445 -25.06 27.04 -2.13
CA LEU A 445 -25.20 26.18 -0.94
C LEU A 445 -24.62 24.77 -1.15
N GLY A 446 -24.21 24.43 -2.38
CA GLY A 446 -23.47 23.22 -2.68
C GLY A 446 -24.25 22.08 -3.33
N PHE A 447 -25.47 22.32 -3.75
CA PHE A 447 -26.23 21.36 -4.57
C PHE A 447 -25.77 21.40 -6.01
N SER A 448 -25.57 20.24 -6.62
CA SER A 448 -25.09 20.15 -8.02
C SER A 448 -26.18 19.85 -9.04
N GLY A 449 -27.41 19.56 -8.59
CA GLY A 449 -28.56 19.24 -9.46
C GLY A 449 -28.54 17.79 -9.97
N PRO A 450 -29.34 17.43 -10.92
CA PRO A 450 -30.18 18.30 -11.78
C PRO A 450 -31.26 19.05 -11.00
N PHE A 451 -31.65 20.20 -11.50
CA PHE A 451 -32.67 21.07 -10.94
C PHE A 451 -33.91 21.08 -11.85
N SER A 452 -35.11 21.05 -11.26
CA SER A 452 -36.34 21.25 -11.99
C SER A 452 -36.44 22.71 -12.45
N GLU A 453 -36.90 22.95 -13.68
CA GLU A 453 -37.16 24.29 -14.22
C GLU A 453 -38.65 24.70 -14.09
N THR A 454 -39.37 24.03 -13.18
CA THR A 454 -40.77 24.29 -12.86
C THR A 454 -40.96 24.67 -11.40
N ASP A 455 -42.18 24.98 -10.98
CA ASP A 455 -42.53 25.24 -9.57
C ASP A 455 -42.25 24.05 -8.64
N ASP A 456 -42.05 22.87 -9.19
CA ASP A 456 -41.65 21.68 -8.39
C ASP A 456 -40.28 21.83 -7.77
N LEU A 457 -39.40 22.69 -8.36
CA LEU A 457 -38.13 23.09 -7.74
C LEU A 457 -38.35 23.58 -6.29
N TYR A 458 -39.35 24.39 -6.06
CA TYR A 458 -39.66 24.96 -4.75
C TYR A 458 -40.21 23.94 -3.75
N ARG A 459 -40.73 22.81 -4.26
CA ARG A 459 -41.15 21.65 -3.43
C ARG A 459 -40.02 20.71 -3.12
N GLY A 460 -38.81 21.01 -3.60
CA GLY A 460 -37.61 20.22 -3.35
C GLY A 460 -37.35 19.10 -4.38
N THR A 461 -37.87 19.25 -5.61
CA THR A 461 -37.48 18.40 -6.75
C THR A 461 -36.09 18.79 -7.20
N ILE A 462 -35.11 18.46 -6.36
CA ILE A 462 -33.66 18.68 -6.52
C ILE A 462 -32.98 17.39 -6.17
N ALA A 463 -32.39 16.73 -7.15
CA ALA A 463 -31.65 15.51 -6.89
C ALA A 463 -30.30 15.85 -6.21
N ALA A 464 -30.16 15.47 -4.95
CA ALA A 464 -28.95 15.69 -4.16
C ALA A 464 -28.47 14.40 -3.48
N SER A 465 -27.17 14.34 -3.20
CA SER A 465 -26.58 13.26 -2.38
C SER A 465 -26.59 13.61 -0.89
N PRO A 466 -26.53 12.60 0.01
CA PRO A 466 -26.45 12.84 1.44
C PRO A 466 -25.29 13.77 1.86
N ILE A 467 -24.15 13.69 1.19
CA ILE A 467 -23.01 14.57 1.48
C ILE A 467 -23.27 16.02 1.05
N GLU A 468 -23.97 16.24 -0.07
CA GLU A 468 -24.38 17.59 -0.49
C GLU A 468 -25.37 18.21 0.49
N LEU A 469 -26.36 17.44 0.94
CA LEU A 469 -27.32 17.87 1.96
C LEU A 469 -26.63 18.20 3.29
N ALA A 470 -25.73 17.31 3.77
CA ALA A 470 -24.98 17.54 5.00
C ALA A 470 -24.10 18.80 4.92
N ARG A 471 -23.44 19.05 3.77
CA ARG A 471 -22.66 20.26 3.52
C ARG A 471 -23.50 21.53 3.50
N ALA A 472 -24.64 21.48 2.86
CA ALA A 472 -25.57 22.61 2.84
C ALA A 472 -26.12 22.92 4.27
N ALA A 473 -26.47 21.89 5.04
CA ALA A 473 -26.88 22.04 6.44
C ALA A 473 -25.74 22.61 7.31
N ALA A 474 -24.51 22.14 7.12
CA ALA A 474 -23.32 22.68 7.78
C ALA A 474 -23.11 24.16 7.43
N THR A 475 -23.39 24.57 6.18
CA THR A 475 -23.32 25.97 5.75
C THR A 475 -24.30 26.85 6.51
N LEU A 476 -25.54 26.42 6.72
CA LEU A 476 -26.51 27.14 7.53
C LEU A 476 -26.02 27.27 8.98
N ARG A 477 -25.55 26.16 9.57
CA ARG A 477 -25.05 26.12 10.96
C ARG A 477 -23.81 27.01 11.18
N ALA A 478 -22.98 27.18 10.14
CA ALA A 478 -21.75 27.97 10.19
C ALA A 478 -21.94 29.45 9.77
N GLY A 479 -23.14 30.02 9.93
CA GLY A 479 -23.43 31.42 9.58
C GLY A 479 -23.21 31.70 8.08
N GLY A 480 -23.62 30.78 7.21
CA GLY A 480 -23.49 30.92 5.76
C GLY A 480 -22.10 30.64 5.17
N LYS A 481 -21.15 30.28 6.00
CA LYS A 481 -19.79 29.88 5.58
C LYS A 481 -19.80 28.43 5.11
N GLN A 482 -19.55 28.21 3.82
CA GLN A 482 -19.52 26.88 3.25
C GLN A 482 -18.11 26.29 3.31
N PRO A 483 -17.90 25.25 4.12
CA PRO A 483 -16.64 24.53 4.13
C PRO A 483 -16.59 23.52 2.99
N GLU A 484 -15.39 23.25 2.50
CA GLU A 484 -15.15 22.14 1.59
C GLU A 484 -15.03 20.83 2.38
N THR A 485 -15.76 19.78 1.97
CA THR A 485 -15.74 18.49 2.65
C THR A 485 -14.46 17.71 2.39
N TYR A 486 -13.91 17.10 3.44
CA TYR A 486 -12.67 16.31 3.37
C TYR A 486 -12.60 15.26 4.49
N ILE A 487 -11.65 14.32 4.35
CA ILE A 487 -11.35 13.33 5.38
C ILE A 487 -9.88 13.40 5.77
N ILE A 488 -8.95 13.55 4.80
CA ILE A 488 -7.51 13.57 5.06
C ILE A 488 -7.06 14.99 5.44
N VAL A 489 -6.47 15.13 6.63
CA VAL A 489 -5.93 16.38 7.16
C VAL A 489 -4.48 16.59 6.75
N LYS A 490 -3.64 15.59 7.00
CA LYS A 490 -2.22 15.58 6.64
C LYS A 490 -1.72 14.15 6.46
N ILE A 491 -0.63 14.01 5.73
CA ILE A 491 0.07 12.74 5.53
C ILE A 491 1.54 12.98 5.84
N THR A 492 2.13 12.12 6.66
CA THR A 492 3.57 12.10 6.91
C THR A 492 4.13 10.71 6.62
N ASP A 493 5.43 10.62 6.40
CA ASP A 493 6.14 9.33 6.43
C ASP A 493 6.47 8.92 7.88
N VAL A 494 7.12 7.77 8.05
CA VAL A 494 7.56 7.26 9.37
C VAL A 494 8.55 8.18 10.08
N ALA A 495 9.37 8.91 9.34
CA ALA A 495 10.31 9.89 9.87
C ALA A 495 9.64 11.21 10.30
N GLY A 496 8.32 11.33 10.09
CA GLY A 496 7.55 12.54 10.39
C GLY A 496 7.65 13.63 9.32
N ARG A 497 8.29 13.36 8.18
CA ARG A 497 8.36 14.31 7.06
C ARG A 497 6.97 14.50 6.47
N LEU A 498 6.56 15.75 6.30
CA LEU A 498 5.26 16.12 5.76
C LEU A 498 5.22 15.86 4.24
N LEU A 499 4.33 14.98 3.80
CA LEU A 499 4.08 14.68 2.38
C LEU A 499 2.88 15.47 1.83
N TYR A 500 1.87 15.68 2.67
CA TYR A 500 0.67 16.43 2.33
C TYR A 500 0.10 17.12 3.56
N GLN A 501 -0.39 18.33 3.36
CA GLN A 501 -1.21 19.04 4.33
C GLN A 501 -2.32 19.78 3.62
N ARG A 502 -3.55 19.54 4.06
CA ARG A 502 -4.70 20.26 3.54
C ARG A 502 -4.62 21.74 3.90
N LYS A 503 -4.98 22.58 2.94
CA LYS A 503 -5.26 24.01 3.15
C LYS A 503 -6.78 24.18 3.27
N PRO A 504 -7.31 24.67 4.39
CA PRO A 504 -8.75 24.92 4.53
C PRO A 504 -9.24 25.86 3.44
N SER A 505 -10.39 25.54 2.85
CA SER A 505 -11.08 26.41 1.89
C SER A 505 -12.51 26.62 2.41
N ILE A 506 -12.82 27.84 2.81
CA ILE A 506 -14.15 28.25 3.29
C ILE A 506 -14.59 29.41 2.44
N LYS A 507 -15.81 29.34 1.90
CA LYS A 507 -16.41 30.40 1.08
C LYS A 507 -17.68 30.90 1.72
N GLN A 508 -17.90 32.22 1.77
CA GLN A 508 -19.21 32.77 2.16
C GLN A 508 -20.23 32.44 1.06
N ALA A 509 -21.16 31.56 1.36
CA ALA A 509 -22.21 31.14 0.42
C ALA A 509 -23.44 32.04 0.50
N ILE A 510 -23.88 32.42 1.71
CA ILE A 510 -24.99 33.32 1.97
C ILE A 510 -24.67 34.21 3.18
N ARG A 511 -25.46 35.27 3.39
CA ARG A 511 -25.29 36.15 4.57
C ARG A 511 -25.58 35.40 5.86
N GLU A 512 -24.94 35.84 6.94
CA GLU A 512 -25.04 35.22 8.26
C GLU A 512 -26.48 35.22 8.79
N GLU A 513 -27.16 36.37 8.70
CA GLU A 513 -28.54 36.51 9.19
C GLU A 513 -29.50 35.54 8.45
N ALA A 514 -29.31 35.39 7.12
CA ALA A 514 -30.12 34.47 6.32
C ALA A 514 -29.84 33.01 6.66
N ALA A 515 -28.60 32.69 7.02
CA ALA A 515 -28.20 31.35 7.44
C ALA A 515 -28.76 30.98 8.80
N ASP A 516 -28.65 31.87 9.77
CA ASP A 516 -29.08 31.64 11.17
C ASP A 516 -30.59 31.43 11.25
N GLU A 517 -31.38 32.26 10.58
CA GLU A 517 -32.83 32.11 10.57
C GLU A 517 -33.27 30.79 9.90
N ALA A 518 -32.67 30.45 8.77
CA ALA A 518 -32.93 29.16 8.10
C ALA A 518 -32.43 27.96 8.91
N HIS A 519 -31.41 28.13 9.74
CA HIS A 519 -30.92 27.06 10.62
C HIS A 519 -31.95 26.73 11.71
N PHE A 520 -32.63 27.73 12.28
CA PHE A 520 -33.73 27.50 13.23
C PHE A 520 -34.86 26.69 12.61
N GLU A 521 -35.24 27.01 11.37
CA GLU A 521 -36.24 26.23 10.62
C GLU A 521 -35.79 24.76 10.43
N LEU A 522 -34.53 24.54 10.10
CA LEU A 522 -33.96 23.18 9.96
C LEU A 522 -34.07 22.39 11.27
N LEU A 523 -33.74 23.01 12.42
CA LEU A 523 -33.85 22.37 13.73
C LEU A 523 -35.30 22.05 14.10
N PHE A 524 -36.23 22.96 13.80
CA PHE A 524 -37.65 22.78 14.04
C PHE A 524 -38.21 21.59 13.20
N LEU A 525 -37.87 21.53 11.94
CA LEU A 525 -38.27 20.40 11.08
C LEU A 525 -37.72 19.06 11.59
N LEU A 526 -36.46 19.03 12.03
CA LEU A 526 -35.84 17.81 12.59
C LEU A 526 -36.57 17.38 13.89
N TYR A 527 -36.87 18.31 14.77
CA TYR A 527 -37.60 18.05 16.01
C TYR A 527 -39.01 17.50 15.73
N PHE A 528 -39.76 18.13 14.85
CA PHE A 528 -41.11 17.74 14.47
C PHE A 528 -41.15 16.33 13.81
N TYR A 529 -40.17 16.00 12.95
CA TYR A 529 -40.08 14.67 12.37
C TYR A 529 -39.74 13.60 13.41
N ILE A 530 -38.89 13.91 14.38
CA ILE A 530 -38.57 12.99 15.48
C ILE A 530 -39.80 12.73 16.36
N GLU A 531 -40.55 13.79 16.76
CA GLU A 531 -41.79 13.63 17.51
C GLU A 531 -42.85 12.83 16.74
N LEU A 532 -43.05 13.11 15.46
CA LEU A 532 -44.01 12.38 14.62
C LEU A 532 -43.65 10.90 14.51
N MET A 533 -42.35 10.60 14.42
CA MET A 533 -41.84 9.21 14.45
C MET A 533 -42.10 8.56 15.81
N LEU A 534 -41.82 9.26 16.91
CA LEU A 534 -42.07 8.75 18.27
C LEU A 534 -43.58 8.53 18.54
N LEU A 535 -44.42 9.43 18.09
CA LEU A 535 -45.88 9.28 18.19
C LEU A 535 -46.43 8.10 17.37
N LYS A 536 -45.93 7.89 16.17
CA LYS A 536 -46.28 6.73 15.36
C LYS A 536 -45.79 5.41 15.99
N TYR A 537 -44.67 5.42 16.68
CA TYR A 537 -44.15 4.24 17.37
C TYR A 537 -44.96 3.95 18.67
N ASN A 538 -45.36 4.94 19.39
CA ASN A 538 -46.16 4.77 20.62
C ASN A 538 -47.59 4.28 20.34
N HIS A 539 -48.20 4.65 19.21
CA HIS A 539 -49.53 4.16 18.82
C HIS A 539 -49.55 2.69 18.30
N SER A 540 -48.35 2.10 18.00
CA SER A 540 -48.28 0.66 17.64
C SER A 540 -48.13 -0.29 18.83
N PHE A 541 -48.10 0.23 20.06
CA PHE A 541 -47.98 -0.56 21.29
C PHE A 541 -49.27 -0.65 22.15
N TYR A 542 -50.41 -0.09 21.71
CA TYR A 542 -51.70 -0.40 22.31
C TYR A 542 -52.51 -1.36 21.44
N PRO A 543 -52.98 -2.48 22.01
CA PRO A 543 -53.70 -3.56 21.29
C PRO A 543 -55.03 -3.11 20.71
#